data_60419e86079e9f91fc12cbb2300e2486
#
_entry.id   60419e86079e9f91fc12cbb2300e2486
#
_cell.length_a   1.000
_cell.length_b   1.000
_cell.length_c   1.000
_cell.angle_alpha   90.00
_cell.angle_beta   90.00
_cell.angle_gamma   90.00
#
_symmetry.space_group_name_H-M   'P 1'
#
loop_
_entity.id
_entity.type
_entity.pdbx_description
1 polymer ?
#
loop_
_entity_poly.entity_id
_entity_poly.type
_entity_poly.pdbx_seq_one_letter_code
_entity_poly.pdbx_strand_id
1 'polypeptide(L)'
;MTSRNIVPRKAQRGRGTSRKRPAGDRLRAKAEPGEQKLSTREQLLETAGQVFSEKGYDGATGKEICERCGANAAAVVYHFGGMENLYREVLNEARKRLAPSEALAAGVANEADPRKKLEIFIGMLASRMAGPASTTWAARLISRELLSPTPIFDEIRNKEMRDRAAVLRGIVSELMQLPEDHAAVARSCINIMAPFAVLLLIGPQRVERAFPVLSFGPDAMEELTRHMVEFALGGIVAVGRNTR
;
A
#
# COMPACT_ATOMS: atom_id res chain seq x y z
N MET A 1 21.22 -33.37 70.10
CA MET A 1 22.60 -33.53 70.63
C MET A 1 23.50 -32.58 69.90
N THR A 2 23.88 -31.63 70.67
CA THR A 2 25.19 -30.96 70.84
C THR A 2 25.63 -30.11 69.66
N SER A 3 25.43 -28.86 69.72
CA SER A 3 26.11 -27.79 70.57
C SER A 3 27.52 -27.42 70.16
N ARG A 4 27.66 -26.17 69.94
CA ARG A 4 28.74 -25.21 70.33
C ARG A 4 29.49 -24.62 69.17
N ASN A 5 29.33 -23.32 68.96
CA ASN A 5 29.85 -22.15 69.68
C ASN A 5 31.23 -21.70 69.20
N ILE A 6 31.45 -20.51 68.85
CA ILE A 6 31.95 -19.29 69.43
C ILE A 6 32.71 -18.48 68.36
N VAL A 7 32.33 -17.33 67.94
CA VAL A 7 32.61 -15.92 68.25
C VAL A 7 34.12 -15.50 68.27
N PRO A 8 34.47 -14.24 68.10
CA PRO A 8 34.91 -13.50 66.86
C PRO A 8 36.33 -12.89 67.04
N ARG A 9 36.90 -12.24 66.01
CA ARG A 9 38.01 -11.28 66.22
C ARG A 9 38.03 -10.16 65.16
N LYS A 10 37.78 -8.99 65.72
CA LYS A 10 38.29 -7.63 65.51
C LYS A 10 39.21 -7.35 64.29
N ALA A 11 38.77 -6.40 63.53
CA ALA A 11 39.34 -5.16 63.06
C ALA A 11 40.89 -5.04 62.87
N GLN A 12 41.26 -4.68 61.61
CA GLN A 12 42.33 -3.70 61.43
C GLN A 12 42.03 -2.80 60.22
N ARG A 13 42.15 -1.49 60.47
CA ARG A 13 42.10 -0.38 59.53
C ARG A 13 43.39 -0.37 58.71
N GLY A 14 43.26 -0.29 57.37
CA GLY A 14 44.38 0.03 56.48
C GLY A 14 43.94 1.16 55.51
N ARG A 15 44.63 2.28 55.66
CA ARG A 15 44.47 3.51 54.87
C ARG A 15 44.94 3.31 53.44
N GLY A 16 44.18 3.89 52.50
CA GLY A 16 44.65 4.73 51.41
C GLY A 16 45.39 4.06 50.26
N THR A 17 44.85 4.15 49.07
CA THR A 17 45.48 4.87 47.96
C THR A 17 44.47 4.98 46.83
N SER A 18 44.18 6.21 46.51
CA SER A 18 43.48 6.63 45.29
C SER A 18 44.25 6.17 44.08
N ARG A 19 43.68 5.23 43.32
CA ARG A 19 44.15 4.96 41.94
C ARG A 19 43.07 5.45 40.97
N LYS A 20 43.40 6.57 40.29
CA LYS A 20 42.71 7.05 39.07
C LYS A 20 42.55 5.91 38.11
N ARG A 21 41.32 5.59 37.71
CA ARG A 21 41.04 4.77 36.52
C ARG A 21 41.28 5.61 35.28
N PRO A 22 41.99 5.10 34.28
CA PRO A 22 42.11 5.77 32.98
C PRO A 22 40.77 5.71 32.25
N ALA A 23 40.44 6.80 31.58
CA ALA A 23 39.34 6.88 30.63
C ALA A 23 39.57 5.89 29.51
N GLY A 24 38.89 4.75 29.59
CA GLY A 24 38.90 3.73 28.56
C GLY A 24 37.72 3.96 27.62
N ASP A 25 38.06 4.36 26.44
CA ASP A 25 37.58 3.95 25.14
C ASP A 25 36.12 3.49 25.10
N ARG A 26 35.23 4.45 24.85
CA ARG A 26 33.90 4.17 24.34
C ARG A 26 34.06 3.74 22.87
N LEU A 27 34.24 2.45 22.65
CA LEU A 27 34.00 1.84 21.36
C LEU A 27 32.63 2.29 20.87
N ARG A 28 32.63 3.28 19.97
CA ARG A 28 31.52 3.57 19.07
C ARG A 28 31.28 2.28 18.29
N ALA A 29 30.28 1.52 18.68
CA ALA A 29 29.71 0.53 17.81
C ALA A 29 29.30 1.24 16.50
N LYS A 30 30.02 0.94 15.41
CA LYS A 30 29.64 1.31 14.06
C LYS A 30 28.27 0.71 13.85
N ALA A 31 27.25 1.58 13.71
CA ALA A 31 25.97 1.19 13.19
C ALA A 31 26.17 0.62 11.80
N GLU A 32 25.69 -0.57 11.56
CA GLU A 32 25.61 -1.19 10.24
C GLU A 32 24.79 -0.30 9.29
N PRO A 33 25.17 -0.13 8.02
CA PRO A 33 24.41 0.64 7.07
C PRO A 33 23.27 -0.22 6.53
N GLY A 34 22.00 0.03 6.95
CA GLY A 34 20.94 -0.70 6.29
C GLY A 34 19.50 -0.54 6.73
N GLU A 35 19.14 0.15 7.79
CA GLU A 35 17.75 0.49 8.06
C GLU A 35 17.60 2.00 8.16
N GLN A 36 17.08 2.62 7.10
CA GLN A 36 16.62 4.00 7.17
C GLN A 36 15.48 4.06 8.16
N LYS A 37 15.77 4.51 9.39
CA LYS A 37 14.76 4.70 10.43
C LYS A 37 13.75 5.73 9.91
N LEU A 38 12.53 5.31 9.67
CA LEU A 38 11.44 6.17 9.25
C LEU A 38 11.31 7.37 10.19
N SER A 39 11.05 8.55 9.64
CA SER A 39 10.73 9.73 10.45
C SER A 39 9.46 9.49 11.27
N THR A 40 9.28 10.22 12.37
CA THR A 40 8.07 10.13 13.19
C THR A 40 6.80 10.35 12.35
N ARG A 41 6.85 11.25 11.36
CA ARG A 41 5.73 11.51 10.46
C ARG A 41 5.40 10.30 9.58
N GLU A 42 6.41 9.62 9.04
CA GLU A 42 6.23 8.40 8.24
C GLU A 42 5.73 7.23 9.08
N GLN A 43 6.24 7.07 10.31
CA GLN A 43 5.76 6.06 11.24
C GLN A 43 4.28 6.27 11.59
N LEU A 44 3.88 7.53 11.86
CA LEU A 44 2.48 7.90 12.10
C LEU A 44 1.60 7.57 10.89
N LEU A 45 2.05 7.90 9.67
CA LEU A 45 1.31 7.64 8.44
C LEU A 45 1.10 6.14 8.22
N GLU A 46 2.14 5.34 8.41
CA GLU A 46 2.08 3.88 8.25
C GLU A 46 1.17 3.23 9.31
N THR A 47 1.32 3.63 10.57
CA THR A 47 0.48 3.15 11.68
C THR A 47 -0.98 3.57 11.50
N ALA A 48 -1.22 4.81 11.07
CA ALA A 48 -2.56 5.30 10.78
C ALA A 48 -3.21 4.51 9.63
N GLY A 49 -2.46 4.18 8.58
CA GLY A 49 -2.92 3.32 7.50
C GLY A 49 -3.40 1.96 7.99
N GLN A 50 -2.67 1.33 8.90
CA GLN A 50 -3.09 0.09 9.55
C GLN A 50 -4.37 0.26 10.35
N VAL A 51 -4.42 1.25 11.25
CA VAL A 51 -5.60 1.51 12.11
C VAL A 51 -6.84 1.83 11.28
N PHE A 52 -6.73 2.70 10.29
CA PHE A 52 -7.85 3.04 9.41
C PHE A 52 -8.31 1.86 8.57
N SER A 53 -7.40 1.02 8.09
CA SER A 53 -7.79 -0.19 7.34
C SER A 53 -8.54 -1.22 8.20
N GLU A 54 -8.24 -1.27 9.51
CA GLU A 54 -8.89 -2.15 10.46
C GLU A 54 -10.26 -1.62 10.91
N LYS A 55 -10.35 -0.33 11.27
CA LYS A 55 -11.48 0.26 11.99
C LYS A 55 -12.32 1.26 11.18
N GLY A 56 -11.80 1.75 10.05
CA GLY A 56 -12.35 2.88 9.31
C GLY A 56 -12.03 4.22 9.96
N TYR A 57 -12.51 5.30 9.35
CA TYR A 57 -12.28 6.65 9.83
C TYR A 57 -12.92 6.89 11.21
N ASP A 58 -14.21 6.56 11.36
CA ASP A 58 -14.99 6.85 12.57
C ASP A 58 -14.55 6.00 13.79
N GLY A 59 -14.03 4.79 13.54
CA GLY A 59 -13.56 3.88 14.59
C GLY A 59 -12.12 4.11 15.05
N ALA A 60 -11.37 5.01 14.39
CA ALA A 60 -9.98 5.29 14.68
C ALA A 60 -9.83 6.55 15.55
N THR A 61 -8.84 6.55 16.47
CA THR A 61 -8.53 7.73 17.29
C THR A 61 -7.06 8.10 17.17
N GLY A 62 -6.77 9.40 17.23
CA GLY A 62 -5.39 9.91 17.24
C GLY A 62 -4.57 9.38 18.43
N LYS A 63 -5.23 9.16 19.59
CA LYS A 63 -4.60 8.54 20.75
C LYS A 63 -4.10 7.13 20.42
N GLU A 64 -4.94 6.27 19.88
CA GLU A 64 -4.56 4.90 19.51
C GLU A 64 -3.43 4.87 18.49
N ILE A 65 -3.48 5.74 17.47
CA ILE A 65 -2.44 5.83 16.44
C ILE A 65 -1.10 6.21 17.07
N CYS A 66 -1.09 7.22 17.95
CA CYS A 66 0.12 7.63 18.67
C CYS A 66 0.65 6.53 19.58
N GLU A 67 -0.22 5.84 20.35
CA GLU A 67 0.17 4.74 21.24
C GLU A 67 0.79 3.58 20.46
N ARG A 68 0.19 3.18 19.32
CA ARG A 68 0.72 2.08 18.49
C ARG A 68 2.08 2.38 17.87
N CYS A 69 2.38 3.63 17.52
CA CYS A 69 3.69 4.02 16.97
C CYS A 69 4.68 4.53 18.01
N GLY A 70 4.31 4.56 19.30
CA GLY A 70 5.17 5.07 20.38
C GLY A 70 5.41 6.59 20.33
N ALA A 71 4.51 7.35 19.69
CA ALA A 71 4.59 8.80 19.58
C ALA A 71 3.79 9.51 20.69
N ASN A 72 4.11 10.79 20.91
CA ASN A 72 3.35 11.65 21.83
C ASN A 72 1.91 11.84 21.30
N ALA A 73 0.93 11.92 22.23
CA ALA A 73 -0.49 12.09 21.90
C ALA A 73 -0.80 13.34 21.02
N ALA A 74 0.04 14.38 21.08
CA ALA A 74 -0.07 15.58 20.25
C ALA A 74 0.53 15.42 18.85
N ALA A 75 1.21 14.33 18.53
CA ALA A 75 1.97 14.17 17.30
C ALA A 75 1.10 14.21 16.03
N VAL A 76 -0.13 13.68 16.09
CA VAL A 76 -1.08 13.76 14.96
C VAL A 76 -1.43 15.21 14.65
N VAL A 77 -1.73 16.01 15.66
CA VAL A 77 -2.04 17.43 15.48
C VAL A 77 -0.81 18.20 14.98
N TYR A 78 0.35 17.93 15.55
CA TYR A 78 1.61 18.59 15.19
C TYR A 78 2.02 18.31 13.73
N HIS A 79 1.98 17.05 13.28
CA HIS A 79 2.47 16.67 11.96
C HIS A 79 1.43 16.80 10.84
N PHE A 80 0.14 16.70 11.17
CA PHE A 80 -0.93 16.63 10.17
C PHE A 80 -2.04 17.67 10.37
N GLY A 81 -2.05 18.41 11.50
CA GLY A 81 -3.09 19.38 11.81
C GLY A 81 -4.42 18.76 12.28
N GLY A 82 -4.47 17.42 12.44
CA GLY A 82 -5.65 16.72 12.92
C GLY A 82 -5.94 15.41 12.20
N MET A 83 -7.00 14.71 12.62
CA MET A 83 -7.37 13.39 12.12
C MET A 83 -7.82 13.40 10.65
N GLU A 84 -8.56 14.41 10.22
CA GLU A 84 -9.07 14.50 8.86
C GLU A 84 -7.92 14.63 7.85
N ASN A 85 -6.97 15.52 8.11
CA ASN A 85 -5.80 15.67 7.25
C ASN A 85 -4.90 14.44 7.27
N LEU A 86 -4.73 13.79 8.43
CA LEU A 86 -4.02 12.51 8.53
C LEU A 86 -4.70 11.47 7.64
N TYR A 87 -6.03 11.35 7.71
CA TYR A 87 -6.79 10.42 6.88
C TYR A 87 -6.65 10.71 5.39
N ARG A 88 -6.76 11.97 4.99
CA ARG A 88 -6.54 12.44 3.61
C ARG A 88 -5.15 12.05 3.09
N GLU A 89 -4.11 12.23 3.90
CA GLU A 89 -2.75 11.83 3.54
C GLU A 89 -2.58 10.30 3.46
N VAL A 90 -3.20 9.54 4.37
CA VAL A 90 -3.21 8.08 4.32
C VAL A 90 -3.91 7.57 3.07
N LEU A 91 -5.04 8.15 2.68
CA LEU A 91 -5.73 7.80 1.43
C LEU A 91 -4.88 8.12 0.19
N ASN A 92 -4.20 9.27 0.18
CA ASN A 92 -3.28 9.62 -0.90
C ASN A 92 -2.09 8.66 -0.98
N GLU A 93 -1.54 8.23 0.16
CA GLU A 93 -0.47 7.24 0.20
C GLU A 93 -0.96 5.86 -0.26
N ALA A 94 -2.16 5.44 0.16
CA ALA A 94 -2.79 4.21 -0.33
C ALA A 94 -2.95 4.23 -1.85
N ARG A 95 -3.41 5.35 -2.43
CA ARG A 95 -3.52 5.56 -3.87
C ARG A 95 -2.17 5.39 -4.58
N LYS A 96 -1.09 6.02 -4.06
CA LYS A 96 0.26 5.92 -4.64
C LYS A 96 0.77 4.48 -4.69
N ARG A 97 0.41 3.66 -3.70
CA ARG A 97 0.78 2.24 -3.64
C ARG A 97 -0.02 1.36 -4.61
N LEU A 98 -1.17 1.82 -5.07
CA LEU A 98 -2.11 1.07 -5.92
C LEU A 98 -2.16 1.56 -7.38
N ALA A 99 -1.01 1.80 -8.02
CA ALA A 99 -0.89 2.27 -9.41
C ALA A 99 -1.71 3.55 -9.68
N PRO A 100 -1.21 4.72 -9.26
CA PRO A 100 -1.87 6.00 -9.49
C PRO A 100 -2.00 6.32 -10.99
N SER A 101 -3.03 7.09 -11.35
CA SER A 101 -3.32 7.45 -12.74
C SER A 101 -2.14 8.14 -13.43
N GLU A 102 -1.37 8.94 -12.72
CA GLU A 102 -0.18 9.61 -13.24
C GLU A 102 0.92 8.60 -13.65
N ALA A 103 1.10 7.53 -12.87
CA ALA A 103 2.05 6.46 -13.22
C ALA A 103 1.58 5.66 -14.44
N LEU A 104 0.27 5.38 -14.53
CA LEU A 104 -0.32 4.72 -15.69
C LEU A 104 -0.14 5.57 -16.96
N ALA A 105 -0.43 6.87 -16.88
CA ALA A 105 -0.24 7.79 -18.01
C ALA A 105 1.23 7.87 -18.43
N ALA A 106 2.16 8.00 -17.48
CA ALA A 106 3.59 8.02 -17.77
C ALA A 106 4.09 6.69 -18.40
N GLY A 107 3.57 5.55 -17.92
CA GLY A 107 3.95 4.23 -18.43
C GLY A 107 3.60 4.03 -19.90
N VAL A 108 2.51 4.63 -20.38
CA VAL A 108 2.06 4.48 -21.78
C VAL A 108 2.46 5.64 -22.69
N ALA A 109 2.99 6.74 -22.14
CA ALA A 109 3.21 7.99 -22.89
C ALA A 109 4.15 7.87 -24.09
N ASN A 110 5.17 7.01 -23.98
CA ASN A 110 6.19 6.84 -25.03
C ASN A 110 5.96 5.60 -25.93
N GLU A 111 4.87 4.89 -25.72
CA GLU A 111 4.53 3.73 -26.57
C GLU A 111 3.60 4.17 -27.71
N ALA A 112 3.93 3.77 -28.93
CA ALA A 112 3.13 4.11 -30.10
C ALA A 112 2.07 3.05 -30.43
N ASP A 113 2.36 1.76 -30.12
CA ASP A 113 1.45 0.65 -30.39
C ASP A 113 0.34 0.59 -29.32
N PRO A 114 -0.94 0.80 -29.69
CA PRO A 114 -2.03 0.77 -28.72
C PRO A 114 -2.23 -0.60 -28.04
N ARG A 115 -1.77 -1.70 -28.67
CA ARG A 115 -1.77 -3.03 -28.03
C ARG A 115 -0.78 -3.07 -26.88
N LYS A 116 0.43 -2.57 -27.10
CA LYS A 116 1.46 -2.47 -26.05
C LYS A 116 1.07 -1.47 -24.96
N LYS A 117 0.41 -0.36 -25.31
CA LYS A 117 -0.16 0.54 -24.30
C LYS A 117 -1.13 -0.22 -23.37
N LEU A 118 -2.00 -1.07 -23.93
CA LEU A 118 -2.92 -1.87 -23.14
C LEU A 118 -2.20 -2.91 -22.28
N GLU A 119 -1.17 -3.58 -22.80
CA GLU A 119 -0.33 -4.52 -22.03
C GLU A 119 0.33 -3.81 -20.84
N ILE A 120 0.95 -2.66 -21.07
CA ILE A 120 1.57 -1.84 -20.01
C ILE A 120 0.52 -1.45 -18.97
N PHE A 121 -0.62 -0.94 -19.39
CA PHE A 121 -1.70 -0.50 -18.49
C PHE A 121 -2.21 -1.66 -17.61
N ILE A 122 -2.54 -2.80 -18.21
CA ILE A 122 -3.02 -3.99 -17.48
C ILE A 122 -1.91 -4.55 -16.58
N GLY A 123 -0.67 -4.65 -17.08
CA GLY A 123 0.47 -5.17 -16.32
C GLY A 123 0.79 -4.32 -15.08
N MET A 124 0.72 -3.00 -15.20
CA MET A 124 0.91 -2.10 -14.06
C MET A 124 -0.19 -2.28 -12.99
N LEU A 125 -1.44 -2.47 -13.38
CA LEU A 125 -2.52 -2.75 -12.44
C LEU A 125 -2.37 -4.14 -11.80
N ALA A 126 -2.09 -5.15 -12.60
CA ALA A 126 -1.94 -6.53 -12.15
C ALA A 126 -0.77 -6.69 -11.16
N SER A 127 0.39 -6.07 -11.44
CA SER A 127 1.55 -6.12 -10.55
C SER A 127 1.27 -5.60 -9.14
N ARG A 128 0.31 -4.69 -8.97
CA ARG A 128 -0.11 -4.16 -7.68
C ARG A 128 -1.12 -5.06 -6.96
N MET A 129 -1.70 -6.02 -7.66
CA MET A 129 -2.60 -7.03 -7.09
C MET A 129 -1.85 -8.30 -6.67
N ALA A 130 -0.60 -8.47 -7.09
CA ALA A 130 0.22 -9.64 -6.82
C ALA A 130 0.80 -9.64 -5.40
N GLY A 131 0.76 -10.79 -4.74
CA GLY A 131 1.50 -11.07 -3.51
C GLY A 131 1.21 -10.11 -2.35
N PRO A 132 2.24 -9.68 -1.61
CA PRO A 132 2.09 -8.84 -0.41
C PRO A 132 1.36 -7.52 -0.64
N ALA A 133 1.42 -6.95 -1.85
CA ALA A 133 0.74 -5.70 -2.15
C ALA A 133 -0.78 -5.78 -1.98
N SER A 134 -1.39 -6.91 -2.33
CA SER A 134 -2.85 -7.14 -2.19
C SER A 134 -3.30 -7.27 -0.72
N THR A 135 -2.39 -7.62 0.19
CA THR A 135 -2.66 -7.78 1.62
C THR A 135 -2.26 -6.57 2.45
N THR A 136 -1.72 -5.53 1.83
CA THR A 136 -1.31 -4.31 2.52
C THR A 136 -2.50 -3.55 3.10
N TRP A 137 -2.23 -2.71 4.11
CA TRP A 137 -3.25 -1.82 4.66
C TRP A 137 -3.87 -0.92 3.56
N ALA A 138 -3.07 -0.53 2.55
CA ALA A 138 -3.54 0.30 1.45
C ALA A 138 -4.67 -0.36 0.65
N ALA A 139 -4.50 -1.62 0.26
CA ALA A 139 -5.54 -2.37 -0.45
C ALA A 139 -6.80 -2.57 0.41
N ARG A 140 -6.63 -2.92 1.70
CA ARG A 140 -7.76 -3.06 2.63
C ARG A 140 -8.51 -1.76 2.84
N LEU A 141 -7.79 -0.64 3.00
CA LEU A 141 -8.40 0.68 3.18
C LEU A 141 -9.20 1.09 1.95
N ILE A 142 -8.63 0.97 0.75
CA ILE A 142 -9.33 1.32 -0.50
C ILE A 142 -10.53 0.39 -0.73
N SER A 143 -10.41 -0.91 -0.45
CA SER A 143 -11.55 -1.85 -0.53
C SER A 143 -12.70 -1.43 0.39
N ARG A 144 -12.37 -1.02 1.62
CA ARG A 144 -13.37 -0.51 2.58
C ARG A 144 -14.05 0.75 2.07
N GLU A 145 -13.29 1.69 1.58
CA GLU A 145 -13.80 2.95 1.03
C GLU A 145 -14.64 2.75 -0.24
N LEU A 146 -14.33 1.75 -1.06
CA LEU A 146 -15.18 1.41 -2.22
C LEU A 146 -16.54 0.85 -1.82
N LEU A 147 -16.65 0.17 -0.67
CA LEU A 147 -17.89 -0.41 -0.15
C LEU A 147 -18.69 0.58 0.69
N SER A 148 -18.04 1.47 1.41
CA SER A 148 -18.64 2.46 2.29
C SER A 148 -17.82 3.75 2.26
N PRO A 149 -18.01 4.58 1.22
CA PRO A 149 -17.15 5.72 0.97
C PRO A 149 -17.35 6.84 1.99
N THR A 150 -16.22 7.40 2.45
CA THR A 150 -16.23 8.66 3.18
C THR A 150 -16.26 9.84 2.21
N PRO A 151 -16.77 11.03 2.62
CA PRO A 151 -16.72 12.23 1.77
C PRO A 151 -15.28 12.58 1.31
N ILE A 152 -14.29 12.36 2.17
CA ILE A 152 -12.87 12.60 1.86
C ILE A 152 -12.40 11.68 0.72
N PHE A 153 -12.79 10.41 0.76
CA PHE A 153 -12.45 9.45 -0.28
C PHE A 153 -13.13 9.78 -1.61
N ASP A 154 -14.39 10.22 -1.57
CA ASP A 154 -15.14 10.55 -2.79
C ASP A 154 -14.48 11.68 -3.60
N GLU A 155 -13.91 12.69 -2.95
CA GLU A 155 -13.15 13.74 -3.61
C GLU A 155 -11.93 13.18 -4.36
N ILE A 156 -11.12 12.35 -3.66
CA ILE A 156 -9.89 11.74 -4.20
C ILE A 156 -10.24 10.74 -5.31
N ARG A 157 -11.23 9.87 -5.07
CA ARG A 157 -11.67 8.84 -6.00
C ARG A 157 -12.17 9.41 -7.31
N ASN A 158 -13.02 10.44 -7.26
CA ASN A 158 -13.63 11.01 -8.46
C ASN A 158 -12.59 11.60 -9.42
N LYS A 159 -11.53 12.22 -8.89
CA LYS A 159 -10.41 12.67 -9.73
C LYS A 159 -9.65 11.49 -10.30
N GLU A 160 -9.22 10.56 -9.47
CA GLU A 160 -8.43 9.38 -9.85
C GLU A 160 -9.15 8.51 -10.89
N MET A 161 -10.45 8.28 -10.72
CA MET A 161 -11.27 7.52 -11.67
C MET A 161 -11.36 8.20 -13.02
N ARG A 162 -11.55 9.53 -13.05
CA ARG A 162 -11.60 10.28 -14.32
C ARG A 162 -10.26 10.21 -15.05
N ASP A 163 -9.17 10.45 -14.34
CA ASP A 163 -7.83 10.49 -14.94
C ASP A 163 -7.43 9.10 -15.47
N ARG A 164 -7.68 8.03 -14.71
CA ARG A 164 -7.45 6.64 -15.14
C ARG A 164 -8.34 6.24 -16.32
N ALA A 165 -9.61 6.61 -16.27
CA ALA A 165 -10.55 6.36 -17.35
C ALA A 165 -10.16 7.11 -18.63
N ALA A 166 -9.58 8.30 -18.54
CA ALA A 166 -9.10 9.04 -19.69
C ALA A 166 -7.95 8.31 -20.38
N VAL A 167 -6.95 7.82 -19.63
CA VAL A 167 -5.84 7.03 -20.18
C VAL A 167 -6.37 5.78 -20.90
N LEU A 168 -7.24 5.02 -20.26
CA LEU A 168 -7.77 3.78 -20.81
C LEU A 168 -8.68 4.05 -22.03
N ARG A 169 -9.52 5.10 -21.99
CA ARG A 169 -10.37 5.47 -23.14
C ARG A 169 -9.54 5.80 -24.36
N GLY A 170 -8.46 6.58 -24.23
CA GLY A 170 -7.55 6.85 -25.34
C GLY A 170 -7.02 5.56 -25.98
N ILE A 171 -6.53 4.61 -25.17
CA ILE A 171 -6.02 3.33 -25.65
C ILE A 171 -7.12 2.52 -26.37
N VAL A 172 -8.30 2.40 -25.76
CA VAL A 172 -9.41 1.61 -26.31
C VAL A 172 -9.99 2.26 -27.56
N SER A 173 -10.08 3.60 -27.60
CA SER A 173 -10.47 4.38 -28.77
C SER A 173 -9.55 4.11 -29.98
N GLU A 174 -8.24 4.16 -29.78
CA GLU A 174 -7.25 3.81 -30.82
C GLU A 174 -7.43 2.37 -31.32
N LEU A 175 -7.61 1.40 -30.41
CA LEU A 175 -7.80 -0.02 -30.77
C LEU A 175 -9.10 -0.29 -31.52
N MET A 176 -10.19 0.36 -31.15
CA MET A 176 -11.51 0.20 -31.76
C MET A 176 -11.67 1.06 -33.04
N GLN A 177 -10.83 2.08 -33.21
CA GLN A 177 -10.98 3.14 -34.23
C GLN A 177 -12.36 3.82 -34.13
N LEU A 178 -12.78 4.11 -32.87
CA LEU A 178 -14.02 4.81 -32.53
C LEU A 178 -13.68 6.06 -31.68
N PRO A 179 -14.54 7.10 -31.70
CA PRO A 179 -14.36 8.26 -30.83
C PRO A 179 -14.31 7.88 -29.34
N GLU A 180 -13.53 8.62 -28.54
CA GLU A 180 -13.39 8.35 -27.09
C GLU A 180 -14.70 8.42 -26.31
N ASP A 181 -15.66 9.22 -26.76
CA ASP A 181 -17.00 9.39 -26.18
C ASP A 181 -18.00 8.33 -26.66
N HIS A 182 -17.60 7.41 -27.55
CA HIS A 182 -18.48 6.36 -28.03
C HIS A 182 -18.82 5.35 -26.93
N ALA A 183 -20.12 4.98 -26.83
CA ALA A 183 -20.61 4.09 -25.77
C ALA A 183 -19.91 2.72 -25.74
N ALA A 184 -19.50 2.17 -26.91
CA ALA A 184 -18.77 0.92 -26.98
C ALA A 184 -17.37 1.03 -26.35
N VAL A 185 -16.68 2.15 -26.50
CA VAL A 185 -15.38 2.44 -25.86
C VAL A 185 -15.56 2.44 -24.34
N ALA A 186 -16.57 3.16 -23.84
CA ALA A 186 -16.85 3.24 -22.40
C ALA A 186 -17.16 1.86 -21.79
N ARG A 187 -18.00 1.04 -22.46
CA ARG A 187 -18.33 -0.32 -22.00
C ARG A 187 -17.11 -1.23 -22.01
N SER A 188 -16.25 -1.13 -23.02
CA SER A 188 -14.99 -1.89 -23.09
C SER A 188 -14.05 -1.51 -21.97
N CYS A 189 -13.93 -0.23 -21.60
CA CYS A 189 -13.15 0.22 -20.44
C CYS A 189 -13.67 -0.38 -19.13
N ILE A 190 -15.00 -0.44 -18.93
CA ILE A 190 -15.61 -1.08 -17.77
C ILE A 190 -15.22 -2.57 -17.71
N ASN A 191 -15.33 -3.30 -18.82
CA ASN A 191 -15.00 -4.72 -18.88
C ASN A 191 -13.52 -5.00 -18.58
N ILE A 192 -12.62 -4.12 -19.03
CA ILE A 192 -11.18 -4.22 -18.72
C ILE A 192 -10.90 -3.95 -17.25
N MET A 193 -11.61 -3.01 -16.63
CA MET A 193 -11.40 -2.65 -15.24
C MET A 193 -12.08 -3.58 -14.22
N ALA A 194 -13.14 -4.28 -14.63
CA ALA A 194 -13.95 -5.11 -13.74
C ALA A 194 -13.15 -6.21 -13.00
N PRO A 195 -12.24 -6.98 -13.63
CA PRO A 195 -11.44 -7.98 -12.93
C PRO A 195 -10.60 -7.40 -11.80
N PHE A 196 -10.03 -6.20 -11.98
CA PHE A 196 -9.24 -5.53 -10.94
C PHE A 196 -10.11 -5.10 -9.75
N ALA A 197 -11.33 -4.61 -10.01
CA ALA A 197 -12.28 -4.30 -8.95
C ALA A 197 -12.68 -5.56 -8.17
N VAL A 198 -12.92 -6.68 -8.86
CA VAL A 198 -13.23 -7.98 -8.22
C VAL A 198 -12.07 -8.44 -7.33
N LEU A 199 -10.83 -8.42 -7.83
CA LEU A 199 -9.66 -8.82 -7.05
C LEU A 199 -9.42 -7.90 -5.84
N LEU A 200 -9.66 -6.60 -6.00
CA LEU A 200 -9.52 -5.65 -4.91
C LEU A 200 -10.59 -5.85 -3.82
N LEU A 201 -11.85 -6.05 -4.20
CA LEU A 201 -12.97 -6.15 -3.27
C LEU A 201 -13.07 -7.52 -2.60
N ILE A 202 -12.90 -8.59 -3.37
CA ILE A 202 -13.04 -9.97 -2.88
C ILE A 202 -11.73 -10.44 -2.25
N GLY A 203 -10.61 -10.04 -2.82
CA GLY A 203 -9.26 -10.47 -2.46
C GLY A 203 -8.85 -11.77 -3.16
N PRO A 204 -7.56 -11.89 -3.55
CA PRO A 204 -7.04 -13.02 -4.32
C PRO A 204 -7.27 -14.36 -3.62
N GLN A 205 -7.10 -14.44 -2.29
CA GLN A 205 -7.27 -15.70 -1.53
C GLN A 205 -8.70 -16.26 -1.58
N ARG A 206 -9.72 -15.39 -1.69
CA ARG A 206 -11.11 -15.85 -1.84
C ARG A 206 -11.39 -16.33 -3.26
N VAL A 207 -10.77 -15.68 -4.25
CA VAL A 207 -10.85 -16.11 -5.65
C VAL A 207 -10.17 -17.46 -5.82
N GLU A 208 -8.99 -17.68 -5.24
CA GLU A 208 -8.31 -19.00 -5.22
C GLU A 208 -9.17 -20.10 -4.60
N ARG A 209 -9.91 -19.79 -3.53
CA ARG A 209 -10.84 -20.77 -2.93
C ARG A 209 -11.99 -21.16 -3.87
N ALA A 210 -12.49 -20.18 -4.65
CA ALA A 210 -13.56 -20.43 -5.62
C ALA A 210 -13.04 -21.12 -6.89
N PHE A 211 -11.80 -20.84 -7.26
CA PHE A 211 -11.11 -21.39 -8.43
C PHE A 211 -9.73 -21.92 -8.05
N PRO A 212 -9.65 -23.15 -7.49
CA PRO A 212 -8.39 -23.70 -6.93
C PRO A 212 -7.26 -23.88 -7.94
N VAL A 213 -7.56 -23.81 -9.24
CA VAL A 213 -6.55 -23.86 -10.31
C VAL A 213 -5.84 -22.54 -10.52
N LEU A 214 -6.34 -21.44 -9.93
CA LEU A 214 -5.71 -20.13 -10.00
C LEU A 214 -4.75 -19.91 -8.86
N SER A 215 -3.68 -19.17 -9.12
CA SER A 215 -2.75 -18.63 -8.13
C SER A 215 -2.50 -17.16 -8.42
N PHE A 216 -2.21 -16.39 -7.37
CA PHE A 216 -1.87 -14.97 -7.45
C PHE A 216 -0.45 -14.70 -6.94
N GLY A 217 0.42 -15.72 -6.93
CA GLY A 217 1.86 -15.52 -6.70
C GLY A 217 2.54 -14.79 -7.87
N PRO A 218 3.79 -14.33 -7.68
CA PRO A 218 4.50 -13.56 -8.70
C PRO A 218 4.54 -14.22 -10.09
N ASP A 219 4.82 -15.52 -10.15
CA ASP A 219 4.92 -16.27 -11.42
C ASP A 219 3.56 -16.42 -12.11
N ALA A 220 2.48 -16.62 -11.35
CA ALA A 220 1.12 -16.73 -11.89
C ALA A 220 0.56 -15.38 -12.37
N MET A 221 1.07 -14.27 -11.85
CA MET A 221 0.62 -12.94 -12.26
C MET A 221 1.01 -12.59 -13.67
N GLU A 222 2.12 -13.08 -14.19
CA GLU A 222 2.51 -12.88 -15.61
C GLU A 222 1.52 -13.58 -16.53
N GLU A 223 1.17 -14.82 -16.21
CA GLU A 223 0.19 -15.60 -16.99
C GLU A 223 -1.20 -14.96 -16.92
N LEU A 224 -1.65 -14.56 -15.72
CA LEU A 224 -2.92 -13.87 -15.55
C LEU A 224 -2.96 -12.56 -16.35
N THR A 225 -1.89 -11.77 -16.29
CA THR A 225 -1.77 -10.50 -17.03
C THR A 225 -1.90 -10.75 -18.54
N ARG A 226 -1.16 -11.72 -19.06
CA ARG A 226 -1.23 -12.11 -20.48
C ARG A 226 -2.64 -12.53 -20.88
N HIS A 227 -3.28 -13.40 -20.08
CA HIS A 227 -4.66 -13.82 -20.31
C HIS A 227 -5.64 -12.64 -20.32
N MET A 228 -5.52 -11.72 -19.36
CA MET A 228 -6.37 -10.53 -19.31
C MET A 228 -6.19 -9.63 -20.54
N VAL A 229 -4.97 -9.47 -21.02
CA VAL A 229 -4.67 -8.69 -22.24
C VAL A 229 -5.28 -9.37 -23.47
N GLU A 230 -5.08 -10.67 -23.66
CA GLU A 230 -5.63 -11.42 -24.79
C GLU A 230 -7.16 -11.39 -24.80
N PHE A 231 -7.79 -11.59 -23.63
CA PHE A 231 -9.24 -11.51 -23.47
C PHE A 231 -9.78 -10.12 -23.82
N ALA A 232 -9.11 -9.06 -23.29
CA ALA A 232 -9.48 -7.68 -23.56
C ALA A 232 -9.37 -7.34 -25.07
N LEU A 233 -8.24 -7.71 -25.70
CA LEU A 233 -8.02 -7.49 -27.13
C LEU A 233 -9.04 -8.22 -27.99
N GLY A 234 -9.35 -9.49 -27.67
CA GLY A 234 -10.39 -10.27 -28.34
C GLY A 234 -11.76 -9.60 -28.25
N GLY A 235 -12.13 -9.14 -27.06
CA GLY A 235 -13.39 -8.41 -26.83
C GLY A 235 -13.44 -7.07 -27.59
N ILE A 236 -12.38 -6.28 -27.54
CA ILE A 236 -12.27 -4.99 -28.25
C ILE A 236 -12.44 -5.18 -29.74
N VAL A 237 -11.76 -6.17 -30.35
CA VAL A 237 -11.84 -6.45 -31.79
C VAL A 237 -13.26 -6.90 -32.16
N ALA A 238 -13.86 -7.82 -31.39
CA ALA A 238 -15.20 -8.32 -31.70
C ALA A 238 -16.25 -7.21 -31.59
N VAL A 239 -16.21 -6.40 -30.52
CA VAL A 239 -17.14 -5.28 -30.36
C VAL A 239 -16.92 -4.20 -31.41
N GLY A 240 -15.67 -3.84 -31.72
CA GLY A 240 -15.36 -2.84 -32.73
C GLY A 240 -15.86 -3.19 -34.13
N ARG A 241 -15.79 -4.48 -34.53
CA ARG A 241 -16.35 -4.95 -35.84
C ARG A 241 -17.86 -4.83 -35.89
N ASN A 242 -18.56 -5.09 -34.81
CA ASN A 242 -20.02 -5.07 -34.78
C ASN A 242 -20.60 -3.65 -34.59
N THR A 243 -19.77 -2.65 -34.38
CA THR A 243 -20.19 -1.28 -34.07
C THR A 243 -19.95 -0.32 -35.27
N ARG A 244 -19.19 -0.76 -36.26
CA ARG A 244 -18.96 -0.07 -37.53
C ARG A 244 -20.04 -0.49 -38.50
#